data_ae4185499dc1ced140b8d90dc232b360
#
_entry.id   ae4185499dc1ced140b8d90dc232b360
#
_cell.length_a   1.000
_cell.length_b   1.000
_cell.length_c   1.000
_cell.angle_alpha   90.00
_cell.angle_beta   90.00
_cell.angle_gamma   90.00
#
_symmetry.space_group_name_H-M   'P 1'
#
loop_
_entity.id
_entity.type
_entity.pdbx_description
1 polymer ?
#
loop_
_entity_poly.entity_id
_entity_poly.type
_entity_poly.pdbx_seq_one_letter_code
_entity_poly.pdbx_strand_id
1 'polypeptide(L)'
;LWLSDAAAYRQETVDTLARRYHASSFSGKMGTPGYDAAIHDWIGRQTGGLLDEQARQFKTNVNTRMVLLGTIWFRAEWADRFPPSLTKPAVFHAPDGDTTVQMMELSRSFGEAYVGDRMSAVYLPFSSDTPFGMWVVLPDEGVGTAELIDGGDFERHINRVRRKIRRESGDQM
;
A
#
# COMPACT_ATOMS: atom_id res chain seq x y z
N LEU A 1 -1.10 -2.41 -19.51
CA LEU A 1 -1.35 -3.61 -20.33
C LEU A 1 -0.18 -3.88 -21.24
N TRP A 2 0.27 -5.12 -21.24
CA TRP A 2 1.30 -5.60 -22.16
C TRP A 2 0.66 -6.66 -23.06
N LEU A 3 0.63 -6.40 -24.32
CA LEU A 3 -0.15 -7.14 -25.30
C LEU A 3 0.77 -7.89 -26.27
N SER A 4 0.42 -9.11 -26.63
CA SER A 4 1.12 -9.87 -27.67
C SER A 4 0.78 -9.30 -29.05
N ASP A 5 1.77 -9.08 -29.90
CA ASP A 5 1.58 -8.72 -31.33
C ASP A 5 1.01 -9.88 -32.17
N ALA A 6 1.03 -11.09 -31.63
CA ALA A 6 0.43 -12.27 -32.23
C ALA A 6 -1.06 -12.47 -31.94
N ALA A 7 -1.70 -11.51 -31.24
CA ALA A 7 -3.12 -11.57 -30.88
C ALA A 7 -3.85 -10.30 -31.32
N ALA A 8 -5.12 -10.45 -31.71
CA ALA A 8 -5.97 -9.31 -32.02
C ALA A 8 -6.73 -8.84 -30.77
N TYR A 9 -6.80 -7.52 -30.59
CA TYR A 9 -7.51 -6.89 -29.48
C TYR A 9 -8.52 -5.89 -30.01
N ARG A 10 -9.65 -5.77 -29.30
CA ARG A 10 -10.64 -4.75 -29.66
C ARG A 10 -10.11 -3.37 -29.23
N GLN A 11 -9.91 -2.48 -30.18
CA GLN A 11 -9.40 -1.14 -29.92
C GLN A 11 -10.28 -0.37 -28.93
N GLU A 12 -11.60 -0.50 -29.02
CA GLU A 12 -12.56 0.10 -28.11
C GLU A 12 -12.30 -0.29 -26.63
N THR A 13 -11.91 -1.55 -26.39
CA THR A 13 -11.55 -2.02 -25.04
C THR A 13 -10.29 -1.34 -24.54
N VAL A 14 -9.25 -1.28 -25.37
CA VAL A 14 -7.97 -0.63 -25.03
C VAL A 14 -8.20 0.85 -24.74
N ASP A 15 -8.97 1.55 -25.59
CA ASP A 15 -9.31 2.96 -25.41
C ASP A 15 -10.15 3.21 -24.14
N THR A 16 -11.04 2.28 -23.81
CA THR A 16 -11.85 2.37 -22.58
C THR A 16 -10.98 2.24 -21.34
N LEU A 17 -10.04 1.30 -21.36
CA LEU A 17 -9.08 1.11 -20.26
C LEU A 17 -8.17 2.34 -20.10
N ALA A 18 -7.70 2.91 -21.20
CA ALA A 18 -6.91 4.14 -21.17
C ALA A 18 -7.70 5.32 -20.58
N ARG A 19 -8.94 5.53 -21.03
CA ARG A 19 -9.75 6.68 -20.57
C ARG A 19 -10.29 6.54 -19.16
N ARG A 20 -10.75 5.34 -18.75
CA ARG A 20 -11.42 5.15 -17.47
C ARG A 20 -10.48 4.75 -16.34
N TYR A 21 -9.39 4.07 -16.66
CA TYR A 21 -8.46 3.52 -15.68
C TYR A 21 -7.04 4.08 -15.84
N HIS A 22 -6.85 5.06 -16.74
CA HIS A 22 -5.54 5.66 -17.03
C HIS A 22 -4.47 4.60 -17.38
N ALA A 23 -4.91 3.48 -17.96
CA ALA A 23 -4.03 2.36 -18.28
C ALA A 23 -3.19 2.67 -19.53
N SER A 24 -1.88 2.47 -19.42
CA SER A 24 -0.99 2.44 -20.57
C SER A 24 -1.02 1.06 -21.23
N SER A 25 -0.96 1.00 -22.56
CA SER A 25 -0.93 -0.25 -23.33
C SER A 25 0.30 -0.28 -24.22
N PHE A 26 0.99 -1.42 -24.21
CA PHE A 26 2.17 -1.67 -25.03
C PHE A 26 1.96 -2.96 -25.80
N SER A 27 2.41 -3.03 -27.05
CA SER A 27 2.32 -4.22 -27.90
C SER A 27 3.70 -4.68 -28.34
N GLY A 28 3.92 -5.99 -28.37
CA GLY A 28 5.20 -6.55 -28.81
C GLY A 28 5.25 -8.07 -28.72
N LYS A 29 6.42 -8.61 -29.03
CA LYS A 29 6.63 -10.06 -29.14
C LYS A 29 6.88 -10.67 -27.75
N MET A 30 5.87 -11.33 -27.20
CA MET A 30 5.97 -12.07 -25.94
C MET A 30 7.01 -13.20 -26.03
N GLY A 31 7.64 -13.51 -24.87
CA GLY A 31 8.67 -14.55 -24.77
C GLY A 31 10.02 -14.13 -25.34
N THR A 32 10.24 -12.84 -25.58
CA THR A 32 11.55 -12.34 -26.03
C THR A 32 12.25 -11.56 -24.89
N PRO A 33 13.58 -11.70 -24.76
CA PRO A 33 14.32 -10.96 -23.73
C PRO A 33 14.12 -9.44 -23.78
N GLY A 34 14.00 -8.88 -25.00
CA GLY A 34 13.79 -7.44 -25.18
C GLY A 34 12.43 -6.95 -24.67
N TYR A 35 11.38 -7.75 -24.86
CA TYR A 35 10.04 -7.38 -24.39
C TYR A 35 9.93 -7.56 -22.86
N ASP A 36 10.52 -8.63 -22.32
CA ASP A 36 10.62 -8.82 -20.87
C ASP A 36 11.43 -7.69 -20.22
N ALA A 37 12.54 -7.27 -20.80
CA ALA A 37 13.32 -6.13 -20.31
C ALA A 37 12.49 -4.83 -20.26
N ALA A 38 11.66 -4.57 -21.29
CA ALA A 38 10.79 -3.40 -21.31
C ALA A 38 9.74 -3.44 -20.18
N ILE A 39 9.22 -4.63 -19.84
CA ILE A 39 8.33 -4.84 -18.69
C ILE A 39 9.08 -4.55 -17.38
N HIS A 40 10.28 -5.08 -17.22
CA HIS A 40 11.13 -4.86 -16.03
C HIS A 40 11.43 -3.37 -15.82
N ASP A 41 11.86 -2.68 -16.86
CA ASP A 41 12.15 -1.25 -16.84
C ASP A 41 10.92 -0.41 -16.48
N TRP A 42 9.74 -0.82 -16.97
CA TRP A 42 8.49 -0.15 -16.61
C TRP A 42 8.18 -0.33 -15.12
N ILE A 43 8.27 -1.56 -14.59
CA ILE A 43 8.06 -1.83 -13.17
C ILE A 43 9.03 -1.01 -12.32
N GLY A 44 10.31 -1.01 -12.67
CA GLY A 44 11.33 -0.22 -11.97
C GLY A 44 11.00 1.27 -11.93
N ARG A 45 10.65 1.87 -13.08
CA ARG A 45 10.24 3.28 -13.14
C ARG A 45 9.00 3.58 -12.31
N GLN A 46 7.97 2.69 -12.33
CA GLN A 46 6.73 2.91 -11.59
C GLN A 46 6.90 2.72 -10.08
N THR A 47 7.94 2.06 -9.63
CA THR A 47 8.19 1.76 -8.21
C THR A 47 9.44 2.44 -7.64
N GLY A 48 10.02 3.40 -8.39
CA GLY A 48 11.23 4.09 -7.95
C GLY A 48 12.42 3.16 -7.71
N GLY A 49 12.50 2.04 -8.44
CA GLY A 49 13.54 1.03 -8.31
C GLY A 49 13.32 -0.03 -7.22
N LEU A 50 12.29 0.13 -6.38
CA LEU A 50 12.06 -0.78 -5.24
C LEU A 50 11.78 -2.23 -5.65
N LEU A 51 11.26 -2.45 -6.85
CA LEU A 51 10.93 -3.79 -7.36
C LEU A 51 11.86 -4.24 -8.51
N ASP A 52 13.01 -3.64 -8.69
CA ASP A 52 13.91 -3.99 -9.79
C ASP A 52 14.37 -5.45 -9.77
N GLU A 53 14.70 -5.99 -8.61
CA GLU A 53 15.14 -7.39 -8.50
C GLU A 53 13.98 -8.37 -8.74
N GLN A 54 12.82 -8.09 -8.16
CA GLN A 54 11.62 -8.92 -8.34
C GLN A 54 11.14 -8.87 -9.80
N ALA A 55 11.20 -7.70 -10.42
CA ALA A 55 10.83 -7.52 -11.81
C ALA A 55 11.65 -8.41 -12.75
N ARG A 56 12.97 -8.54 -12.52
CA ARG A 56 13.86 -9.38 -13.35
C ARG A 56 13.51 -10.88 -13.33
N GLN A 57 12.78 -11.33 -12.32
CA GLN A 57 12.33 -12.72 -12.23
C GLN A 57 11.09 -12.99 -13.08
N PHE A 58 10.36 -11.92 -13.43
CA PHE A 58 9.17 -12.04 -14.27
C PHE A 58 9.56 -12.28 -15.73
N LYS A 59 8.99 -13.33 -16.33
CA LYS A 59 9.23 -13.68 -17.73
C LYS A 59 7.92 -14.05 -18.42
N THR A 60 7.79 -13.59 -19.64
CA THR A 60 6.73 -14.04 -20.55
C THR A 60 7.19 -15.24 -21.36
N ASN A 61 6.27 -15.88 -22.06
CA ASN A 61 6.57 -16.95 -23.01
C ASN A 61 5.76 -16.75 -24.31
N VAL A 62 6.04 -17.52 -25.32
CA VAL A 62 5.40 -17.40 -26.66
C VAL A 62 3.89 -17.61 -26.63
N ASN A 63 3.36 -18.28 -25.63
CA ASN A 63 1.92 -18.49 -25.45
C ASN A 63 1.25 -17.40 -24.61
N THR A 64 2.01 -16.50 -23.99
CA THR A 64 1.47 -15.37 -23.25
C THR A 64 0.76 -14.43 -24.24
N ARG A 65 -0.52 -14.16 -24.01
CA ARG A 65 -1.30 -13.26 -24.87
C ARG A 65 -1.34 -11.85 -24.29
N MET A 66 -1.54 -11.75 -23.00
CA MET A 66 -1.64 -10.47 -22.31
C MET A 66 -1.04 -10.58 -20.92
N VAL A 67 -0.41 -9.49 -20.48
CA VAL A 67 -0.03 -9.29 -19.05
C VAL A 67 -0.69 -8.02 -18.57
N LEU A 68 -1.42 -8.12 -17.47
CA LEU A 68 -1.97 -7.00 -16.73
C LEU A 68 -1.09 -6.73 -15.51
N LEU A 69 -0.47 -5.57 -15.46
CA LEU A 69 0.34 -5.13 -14.33
C LEU A 69 -0.29 -3.90 -13.69
N GLY A 70 -0.39 -3.93 -12.38
CA GLY A 70 -0.72 -2.78 -11.56
C GLY A 70 0.37 -2.60 -10.50
N THR A 71 0.87 -1.39 -10.37
CA THR A 71 1.84 -1.04 -9.35
C THR A 71 1.30 0.09 -8.50
N ILE A 72 1.51 -0.01 -7.19
CA ILE A 72 1.26 1.07 -6.24
C ILE A 72 2.60 1.36 -5.55
N TRP A 73 3.04 2.59 -5.66
CA TRP A 73 4.20 3.09 -4.94
C TRP A 73 3.79 4.28 -4.10
N PHE A 74 4.13 4.21 -2.81
CA PHE A 74 3.84 5.25 -1.86
C PHE A 74 5.09 5.60 -1.07
N ARG A 75 5.37 6.89 -0.96
CA ARG A 75 6.43 7.45 -0.13
C ARG A 75 5.93 8.71 0.56
N ALA A 76 6.03 8.74 1.87
CA ALA A 76 5.71 9.92 2.65
C ALA A 76 6.62 9.99 3.90
N GLU A 77 6.75 11.18 4.45
CA GLU A 77 7.38 11.40 5.74
C GLU A 77 6.29 11.57 6.82
N TRP A 78 6.59 11.13 8.02
CA TRP A 78 5.71 11.37 9.16
C TRP A 78 5.66 12.87 9.49
N ALA A 79 4.49 13.41 9.83
CA ALA A 79 4.36 14.78 10.34
C ALA A 79 5.20 14.97 11.61
N ASP A 80 5.18 13.95 12.47
CA ASP A 80 6.05 13.88 13.65
C ASP A 80 6.98 12.68 13.48
N ARG A 81 8.25 12.97 13.31
CA ARG A 81 9.28 11.95 13.11
C ARG A 81 9.57 11.20 14.40
N PHE A 82 9.76 9.91 14.30
CA PHE A 82 10.30 9.11 15.41
C PHE A 82 11.76 9.50 15.64
N PRO A 83 12.12 10.01 16.84
CA PRO A 83 13.49 10.41 17.12
C PRO A 83 14.39 9.17 17.16
N PRO A 84 15.50 9.12 16.39
CA PRO A 84 16.43 7.99 16.45
C PRO A 84 16.97 7.71 17.85
N SER A 85 17.08 8.74 18.68
CA SER A 85 17.55 8.63 20.06
C SER A 85 16.61 7.84 21.00
N LEU A 86 15.35 7.68 20.62
CA LEU A 86 14.36 6.88 21.35
C LEU A 86 14.20 5.47 20.77
N THR A 87 14.88 5.16 19.66
CA THR A 87 14.89 3.80 19.11
C THR A 87 15.84 2.93 19.91
N LYS A 88 15.31 1.84 20.48
CA LYS A 88 16.08 0.92 21.34
C LYS A 88 15.70 -0.53 21.10
N PRO A 89 16.58 -1.50 21.39
CA PRO A 89 16.24 -2.90 21.36
C PRO A 89 15.07 -3.21 22.31
N ALA A 90 14.05 -3.90 21.78
CA ALA A 90 12.92 -4.39 22.57
C ALA A 90 12.44 -5.73 22.01
N VAL A 91 11.77 -6.52 22.84
CA VAL A 91 11.20 -7.79 22.42
C VAL A 91 9.94 -7.53 21.61
N PHE A 92 9.85 -8.17 20.47
CA PHE A 92 8.65 -8.28 19.64
C PHE A 92 8.11 -9.70 19.71
N HIS A 93 6.88 -9.85 20.19
CA HIS A 93 6.20 -11.13 20.33
C HIS A 93 5.57 -11.53 18.98
N ALA A 94 6.28 -12.34 18.22
CA ALA A 94 5.79 -12.88 16.95
C ALA A 94 5.12 -14.24 17.14
N PRO A 95 4.23 -14.67 16.22
CA PRO A 95 3.58 -15.99 16.31
C PRO A 95 4.57 -17.17 16.39
N ASP A 96 5.72 -17.03 15.74
CA ASP A 96 6.77 -18.07 15.70
C ASP A 96 7.78 -17.94 16.85
N GLY A 97 7.55 -17.04 17.80
CA GLY A 97 8.39 -16.80 18.96
C GLY A 97 8.92 -15.36 19.07
N ASP A 98 9.47 -15.07 20.23
CA ASP A 98 10.00 -13.75 20.54
C ASP A 98 11.24 -13.42 19.74
N THR A 99 11.32 -12.20 19.23
CA THR A 99 12.51 -11.67 18.55
C THR A 99 12.87 -10.28 19.06
N THR A 100 14.14 -9.95 19.08
CA THR A 100 14.60 -8.60 19.43
C THR A 100 14.66 -7.72 18.20
N VAL A 101 13.97 -6.60 18.23
CA VAL A 101 13.92 -5.61 17.15
C VAL A 101 14.34 -4.23 17.65
N GLN A 102 14.72 -3.34 16.73
CA GLN A 102 14.91 -1.92 17.03
C GLN A 102 13.53 -1.26 17.08
N MET A 103 13.00 -1.09 18.28
CA MET A 103 11.67 -0.52 18.50
C MET A 103 11.73 1.00 18.50
N MET A 104 10.98 1.63 17.59
CA MET A 104 10.83 3.09 17.55
C MET A 104 9.84 3.54 18.62
N GLU A 105 10.13 4.63 19.26
CA GLU A 105 9.25 5.25 20.27
C GLU A 105 8.93 6.69 19.88
N LEU A 106 7.66 7.06 19.96
CA LEU A 106 7.18 8.42 19.80
C LEU A 106 6.19 8.73 20.93
N SER A 107 6.57 9.68 21.80
CA SER A 107 5.73 10.14 22.91
C SER A 107 5.14 11.51 22.57
N ARG A 108 3.84 11.54 22.34
CA ARG A 108 3.07 12.78 22.10
C ARG A 108 1.59 12.57 22.42
N SER A 109 0.85 13.65 22.53
CA SER A 109 -0.61 13.56 22.52
C SER A 109 -1.10 13.33 21.11
N PHE A 110 -1.76 12.21 20.87
CA PHE A 110 -2.41 11.91 19.61
C PHE A 110 -3.84 12.45 19.62
N GLY A 111 -4.16 13.35 18.69
CA GLY A 111 -5.52 13.87 18.53
C GLY A 111 -6.52 12.81 18.08
N GLU A 112 -6.02 11.75 17.46
CA GLU A 112 -6.84 10.69 16.86
C GLU A 112 -6.34 9.32 17.32
N ALA A 113 -6.72 8.96 18.54
CA ALA A 113 -6.50 7.63 19.10
C ALA A 113 -7.83 7.01 19.50
N TYR A 114 -7.91 5.71 19.42
CA TYR A 114 -9.04 4.90 19.85
C TYR A 114 -8.58 3.77 20.73
N VAL A 115 -9.29 3.57 21.82
CA VAL A 115 -9.17 2.41 22.70
C VAL A 115 -10.57 1.81 22.84
N GLY A 116 -10.75 0.58 22.41
CA GLY A 116 -12.03 -0.14 22.45
C GLY A 116 -11.89 -1.52 23.07
N ASP A 117 -12.95 -2.30 23.01
CA ASP A 117 -13.05 -3.62 23.67
C ASP A 117 -12.33 -4.75 22.90
N ARG A 118 -11.84 -4.48 21.70
CA ARG A 118 -11.23 -5.50 20.83
C ARG A 118 -9.95 -5.05 20.14
N MET A 119 -9.69 -3.75 20.12
CA MET A 119 -8.52 -3.17 19.49
C MET A 119 -8.24 -1.77 20.00
N SER A 120 -6.98 -1.38 19.90
CA SER A 120 -6.55 0.00 19.98
C SER A 120 -6.08 0.46 18.60
N ALA A 121 -6.30 1.74 18.28
CA ALA A 121 -5.85 2.30 17.01
C ALA A 121 -5.36 3.74 17.20
N VAL A 122 -4.36 4.11 16.40
CA VAL A 122 -3.82 5.47 16.36
C VAL A 122 -3.66 5.92 14.91
N TYR A 123 -4.01 7.17 14.64
CA TYR A 123 -3.76 7.80 13.36
C TYR A 123 -2.45 8.58 13.40
N LEU A 124 -1.57 8.27 12.46
CA LEU A 124 -0.29 8.93 12.26
C LEU A 124 -0.36 9.74 10.96
N PRO A 125 -0.46 11.07 11.02
CA PRO A 125 -0.47 11.90 9.82
C PRO A 125 0.89 11.89 9.15
N PHE A 126 0.90 11.97 7.82
CA PHE A 126 2.08 12.29 7.05
C PHE A 126 2.32 13.81 7.05
N SER A 127 3.47 14.25 6.54
CA SER A 127 3.83 15.67 6.48
C SER A 127 2.76 16.50 5.77
N SER A 128 2.73 17.80 6.04
CA SER A 128 1.72 18.75 5.59
C SER A 128 1.47 18.78 4.07
N ASP A 129 2.42 18.33 3.29
CA ASP A 129 2.31 18.27 1.83
C ASP A 129 1.44 17.10 1.35
N THR A 130 1.00 16.24 2.27
CA THR A 130 0.25 15.03 1.98
C THR A 130 -1.02 14.99 2.84
N PRO A 131 -2.24 15.08 2.25
CA PRO A 131 -3.49 15.05 3.02
C PRO A 131 -3.86 13.65 3.50
N PHE A 132 -2.88 12.80 3.75
CA PHE A 132 -3.04 11.40 4.13
C PHE A 132 -2.27 11.10 5.42
N GLY A 133 -2.61 9.98 6.02
CA GLY A 133 -1.92 9.40 7.15
C GLY A 133 -2.16 7.91 7.21
N MET A 134 -1.57 7.26 8.19
CA MET A 134 -1.68 5.83 8.40
C MET A 134 -2.40 5.54 9.72
N TRP A 135 -3.36 4.61 9.67
CA TRP A 135 -3.90 3.99 10.86
C TRP A 135 -3.05 2.79 11.24
N VAL A 136 -2.55 2.81 12.47
CA VAL A 136 -1.93 1.63 13.09
C VAL A 136 -2.96 1.04 14.05
N VAL A 137 -3.31 -0.22 13.84
CA VAL A 137 -4.31 -0.93 14.62
C VAL A 137 -3.65 -2.09 15.35
N LEU A 138 -3.84 -2.14 16.64
CA LEU A 138 -3.38 -3.22 17.51
C LEU A 138 -4.61 -3.99 18.00
N PRO A 139 -4.81 -5.25 17.59
CA PRO A 139 -5.81 -6.11 18.19
C PRO A 139 -5.52 -6.35 19.67
N ASP A 140 -6.56 -6.53 20.48
CA ASP A 140 -6.41 -6.98 21.84
C ASP A 140 -5.96 -8.45 21.89
N GLU A 141 -5.42 -8.87 23.02
CA GLU A 141 -4.96 -10.24 23.21
C GLU A 141 -6.09 -11.25 22.90
N GLY A 142 -5.79 -12.24 22.08
CA GLY A 142 -6.75 -13.26 21.66
C GLY A 142 -7.66 -12.85 20.49
N VAL A 143 -7.55 -11.61 19.97
CA VAL A 143 -8.30 -11.16 18.80
C VAL A 143 -7.46 -11.31 17.54
N GLY A 144 -7.93 -12.13 16.59
CA GLY A 144 -7.25 -12.34 15.32
C GLY A 144 -7.40 -11.14 14.37
N THR A 145 -6.34 -10.79 13.66
CA THR A 145 -6.34 -9.70 12.66
C THR A 145 -7.39 -9.92 11.57
N ALA A 146 -7.52 -11.16 11.07
CA ALA A 146 -8.52 -11.52 10.07
C ALA A 146 -9.94 -11.31 10.60
N GLU A 147 -10.18 -11.65 11.86
CA GLU A 147 -11.49 -11.49 12.51
C GLU A 147 -11.92 -10.00 12.57
N LEU A 148 -10.96 -9.09 12.86
CA LEU A 148 -11.25 -7.65 12.87
C LEU A 148 -11.60 -7.12 11.47
N ILE A 149 -10.94 -7.62 10.43
CA ILE A 149 -11.15 -7.20 9.04
C ILE A 149 -12.47 -7.75 8.54
N ASP A 150 -12.69 -9.06 8.65
CA ASP A 150 -13.87 -9.76 8.13
C ASP A 150 -15.15 -9.39 8.89
N GLY A 151 -15.05 -9.11 10.18
CA GLY A 151 -16.16 -8.65 11.03
C GLY A 151 -16.61 -7.22 10.74
N GLY A 152 -15.87 -6.48 9.93
CA GLY A 152 -16.14 -5.07 9.60
C GLY A 152 -16.03 -4.12 10.80
N ASP A 153 -15.46 -4.57 11.92
CA ASP A 153 -15.23 -3.75 13.12
C ASP A 153 -14.29 -2.60 12.81
N PHE A 154 -13.23 -2.89 12.09
CA PHE A 154 -12.26 -1.91 11.64
C PHE A 154 -12.91 -0.81 10.77
N GLU A 155 -13.66 -1.18 9.73
CA GLU A 155 -14.33 -0.21 8.85
C GLU A 155 -15.37 0.65 9.58
N ARG A 156 -16.18 0.03 10.44
CA ARG A 156 -17.17 0.76 11.25
C ARG A 156 -16.51 1.80 12.13
N HIS A 157 -15.36 1.43 12.69
CA HIS A 157 -14.60 2.31 13.57
C HIS A 157 -13.95 3.46 12.80
N ILE A 158 -13.19 3.19 11.75
CA ILE A 158 -12.57 4.21 10.90
C ILE A 158 -13.61 5.18 10.35
N ASN A 159 -14.76 4.69 9.91
CA ASN A 159 -15.84 5.54 9.42
C ASN A 159 -16.47 6.41 10.52
N ARG A 160 -16.46 5.97 11.78
CA ARG A 160 -16.92 6.76 12.94
C ARG A 160 -15.92 7.89 13.24
N VAL A 161 -14.64 7.59 13.27
CA VAL A 161 -13.57 8.56 13.50
C VAL A 161 -13.52 9.60 12.38
N ARG A 162 -13.57 9.19 11.12
CA ARG A 162 -13.64 10.11 9.96
C ARG A 162 -14.84 11.07 10.04
N ARG A 163 -15.99 10.60 10.53
CA ARG A 163 -17.17 11.47 10.71
C ARG A 163 -16.99 12.48 11.83
N LYS A 164 -16.28 12.09 12.90
CA LYS A 164 -15.98 12.98 14.01
C LYS A 164 -15.03 14.10 13.57
N ILE A 165 -13.94 13.74 12.90
CA ILE A 165 -12.96 14.70 12.33
C ILE A 165 -13.63 15.71 11.40
N ARG A 166 -14.49 15.25 10.48
CA ARG A 166 -15.22 16.15 9.57
C ARG A 166 -16.12 17.16 10.29
N ARG A 167 -16.71 16.77 11.41
CA ARG A 167 -17.55 17.67 12.21
C ARG A 167 -16.70 18.71 12.93
N GLU A 168 -15.56 18.32 13.47
CA GLU A 168 -14.65 19.22 14.20
C GLU A 168 -13.90 20.18 13.25
N SER A 169 -13.60 19.75 12.01
CA SER A 169 -12.98 20.62 10.98
C SER A 169 -13.99 21.53 10.25
N GLY A 170 -15.26 21.19 10.25
CA GLY A 170 -16.32 21.97 9.61
C GLY A 170 -16.90 23.10 10.45
N ASP A 171 -16.61 23.13 11.75
CA ASP A 171 -17.07 24.18 12.66
C ASP A 171 -16.11 25.40 12.71
N GLN A 172 -15.09 25.44 11.86
CA GLN A 172 -14.12 26.54 11.78
C GLN A 172 -14.17 27.32 10.41
N MET A 173 -15.30 27.28 9.70
CA MET A 173 -15.52 28.20 8.54
C MET A 173 -16.73 29.08 8.78
#